data_9188fda66ee52ca7165e7d73683aa799
#
_entry.id   9188fda66ee52ca7165e7d73683aa799
#
_cell.length_a   1.000
_cell.length_b   1.000
_cell.length_c   1.000
_cell.angle_alpha   90.00
_cell.angle_beta   90.00
_cell.angle_gamma   90.00
#
_symmetry.space_group_name_H-M   'P 1'
#
loop_
_entity.id
_entity.type
_entity.pdbx_description
1 polymer ?
#
loop_
_entity_poly.entity_id
_entity_poly.type
_entity_poly.pdbx_seq_one_letter_code
_entity_poly.pdbx_strand_id
1 'polypeptide(L)'
;TFNFDSILSQACNLLGLHPSIYDFATANPHLYHLINDPSIVHLHGQGTGFVQLNTENETGEIHTEKLGNFIASTLNTNPSLFIGYSGNADAFFPLLEEKYSEQHRLIWTGKKTNISNLESESVKKFLKKNSNLTHYIGNTYADDFLIQLAKELECFPPELFSNPYKFLNQQLETVQPYPLGDGLDILANLSVNSHRFCRHLLVR
;
A
#
# COMPACT_ATOMS: atom_id res chain seq x y z
N THR A 1 -4.64 0.28 -3.60
CA THR A 1 -5.08 -0.30 -2.32
C THR A 1 -6.60 -0.44 -2.26
N PHE A 2 -7.08 -1.47 -1.57
CA PHE A 2 -8.50 -1.67 -1.24
C PHE A 2 -8.86 -1.07 0.13
N ASN A 3 -7.85 -0.71 0.92
CA ASN A 3 -8.06 -0.14 2.24
C ASN A 3 -8.54 1.31 2.13
N PHE A 4 -9.45 1.68 3.02
CA PHE A 4 -9.98 3.05 3.12
C PHE A 4 -9.11 3.98 3.98
N ASP A 5 -8.17 3.40 4.75
CA ASP A 5 -7.31 4.16 5.65
C ASP A 5 -6.18 4.91 4.93
N SER A 6 -5.57 5.84 5.63
CA SER A 6 -4.46 6.65 5.12
C SER A 6 -3.08 6.15 5.56
N ILE A 7 -2.97 4.91 6.08
CA ILE A 7 -1.71 4.38 6.64
C ILE A 7 -0.59 4.39 5.61
N LEU A 8 -0.88 3.96 4.38
CA LEU A 8 0.13 3.92 3.32
C LEU A 8 0.65 5.32 2.96
N SER A 9 -0.24 6.31 2.84
CA SER A 9 0.16 7.69 2.55
C SER A 9 0.93 8.33 3.72
N GLN A 10 0.54 8.03 4.96
CA GLN A 10 1.27 8.47 6.14
C GLN A 10 2.67 7.85 6.21
N ALA A 11 2.79 6.55 5.91
CA ALA A 11 4.09 5.88 5.85
C ALA A 11 5.00 6.51 4.78
N CYS A 12 4.48 6.80 3.60
CA CYS A 12 5.23 7.50 2.55
C CYS A 12 5.70 8.89 3.04
N ASN A 13 4.81 9.65 3.66
CA ASN A 13 5.14 11.00 4.17
C ASN A 13 6.24 10.95 5.25
N LEU A 14 6.24 9.94 6.13
CA LEU A 14 7.31 9.75 7.12
C LEU A 14 8.68 9.50 6.48
N LEU A 15 8.70 8.94 5.28
CA LEU A 15 9.92 8.71 4.51
C LEU A 15 10.28 9.88 3.57
N GLY A 16 9.55 11.00 3.66
CA GLY A 16 9.72 12.14 2.76
C GLY A 16 9.24 11.91 1.33
N LEU A 17 8.46 10.85 1.12
CA LEU A 17 7.85 10.53 -0.17
C LEU A 17 6.43 11.10 -0.22
N HIS A 18 6.11 11.80 -1.27
CA HIS A 18 4.79 12.44 -1.45
C HIS A 18 4.13 11.95 -2.75
N PRO A 19 3.71 10.66 -2.82
CA PRO A 19 3.04 10.14 -3.99
C PRO A 19 1.71 10.84 -4.21
N SER A 20 1.31 10.97 -5.47
CA SER A 20 -0.04 11.44 -5.80
C SER A 20 -1.08 10.46 -5.27
N ILE A 21 -2.16 10.96 -4.67
CA ILE A 21 -3.23 10.13 -4.07
C ILE A 21 -4.49 10.31 -4.90
N TYR A 22 -5.04 9.20 -5.38
CA TYR A 22 -6.25 9.18 -6.18
C TYR A 22 -7.35 8.38 -5.48
N ASP A 23 -8.54 8.97 -5.41
CA ASP A 23 -9.76 8.30 -4.98
C ASP A 23 -10.52 7.81 -6.22
N PHE A 24 -10.43 6.52 -6.50
CA PHE A 24 -10.99 5.94 -7.71
C PHE A 24 -12.52 5.88 -7.68
N ALA A 25 -13.14 5.85 -6.50
CA ALA A 25 -14.59 5.85 -6.35
C ALA A 25 -15.22 7.15 -6.89
N THR A 26 -14.51 8.27 -6.77
CA THR A 26 -14.98 9.60 -7.22
C THR A 26 -14.34 10.07 -8.52
N ALA A 27 -13.30 9.38 -9.01
CA ALA A 27 -12.54 9.79 -10.18
C ALA A 27 -13.37 9.71 -11.48
N ASN A 28 -13.07 10.60 -12.41
CA ASN A 28 -13.57 10.48 -13.77
C ASN A 28 -12.91 9.27 -14.46
N PRO A 29 -13.68 8.34 -15.03
CA PRO A 29 -13.15 7.09 -15.62
C PRO A 29 -12.16 7.28 -16.74
N HIS A 30 -12.28 8.39 -17.46
CA HIS A 30 -11.46 8.64 -18.64
C HIS A 30 -10.08 9.23 -18.31
N LEU A 31 -9.79 9.50 -17.01
CA LEU A 31 -8.56 10.16 -16.58
C LEU A 31 -7.52 9.20 -15.98
N TYR A 32 -7.76 7.88 -15.97
CA TYR A 32 -6.81 6.92 -15.40
C TYR A 32 -5.43 6.95 -16.07
N HIS A 33 -5.37 7.34 -17.35
CA HIS A 33 -4.11 7.50 -18.09
C HIS A 33 -3.26 8.70 -17.61
N LEU A 34 -3.81 9.58 -16.78
CA LEU A 34 -3.10 10.69 -16.16
C LEU A 34 -2.51 10.35 -14.80
N ILE A 35 -2.70 9.12 -14.30
CA ILE A 35 -2.11 8.66 -13.05
C ILE A 35 -0.60 8.55 -13.25
N ASN A 36 0.15 9.33 -12.48
CA ASN A 36 1.60 9.38 -12.55
C ASN A 36 2.23 8.52 -11.46
N ASP A 37 3.34 7.88 -11.76
CA ASP A 37 4.14 7.12 -10.80
C ASP A 37 5.17 8.03 -10.07
N PRO A 38 5.41 7.81 -8.77
CA PRO A 38 4.68 6.91 -7.89
C PRO A 38 3.33 7.50 -7.44
N SER A 39 2.32 6.64 -7.30
CA SER A 39 0.99 7.06 -6.84
C SER A 39 0.35 6.03 -5.90
N ILE A 40 -0.61 6.49 -5.10
CA ILE A 40 -1.49 5.65 -4.29
C ILE A 40 -2.90 5.78 -4.84
N VAL A 41 -3.50 4.67 -5.23
CA VAL A 41 -4.86 4.65 -5.77
C VAL A 41 -5.77 3.87 -4.82
N HIS A 42 -6.76 4.54 -4.25
CA HIS A 42 -7.81 3.92 -3.43
C HIS A 42 -8.93 3.44 -4.34
N LEU A 43 -8.98 2.13 -4.59
CA LEU A 43 -9.89 1.53 -5.56
C LEU A 43 -11.37 1.55 -5.12
N HIS A 44 -11.60 1.46 -3.82
CA HIS A 44 -12.94 1.48 -3.21
C HIS A 44 -13.29 2.83 -2.54
N GLY A 45 -12.46 3.83 -2.71
CA GLY A 45 -12.58 5.14 -2.05
C GLY A 45 -11.73 5.27 -0.80
N GLN A 46 -11.81 6.41 -0.16
CA GLN A 46 -11.07 6.75 1.06
C GLN A 46 -12.02 6.85 2.26
N GLY A 47 -11.51 6.57 3.47
CA GLY A 47 -12.29 6.66 4.71
C GLY A 47 -12.84 8.07 5.02
N THR A 48 -12.17 9.10 4.49
CA THR A 48 -12.61 10.50 4.54
C THR A 48 -13.34 10.95 3.27
N GLY A 49 -13.48 10.06 2.28
CA GLY A 49 -14.15 10.35 1.01
C GLY A 49 -15.68 10.37 1.15
N PHE A 50 -16.33 11.01 0.18
CA PHE A 50 -17.81 11.06 0.14
C PHE A 50 -18.44 9.75 -0.35
N VAL A 51 -17.66 8.90 -1.02
CA VAL A 51 -18.13 7.64 -1.60
C VAL A 51 -17.21 6.53 -1.16
N GLN A 52 -17.78 5.47 -0.62
CA GLN A 52 -17.10 4.23 -0.27
C GLN A 52 -17.86 3.08 -0.93
N LEU A 53 -17.15 2.28 -1.74
CA LEU A 53 -17.75 1.19 -2.51
C LEU A 53 -17.41 -0.15 -1.85
N ASN A 54 -18.30 -0.61 -0.97
CA ASN A 54 -18.08 -1.82 -0.17
C ASN A 54 -18.72 -3.08 -0.77
N THR A 55 -19.70 -2.92 -1.64
CA THR A 55 -20.50 -4.03 -2.18
C THR A 55 -20.61 -3.97 -3.70
N GLU A 56 -20.89 -5.12 -4.33
CA GLU A 56 -21.15 -5.20 -5.77
C GLU A 56 -22.32 -4.31 -6.21
N ASN A 57 -23.35 -4.14 -5.35
CA ASN A 57 -24.51 -3.31 -5.64
C ASN A 57 -24.21 -1.80 -5.62
N GLU A 58 -23.18 -1.38 -4.88
CA GLU A 58 -22.72 0.02 -4.83
C GLU A 58 -21.78 0.32 -6.00
N THR A 59 -21.17 -0.72 -6.56
CA THR A 59 -20.27 -0.64 -7.70
C THR A 59 -21.14 -0.68 -8.98
N GLY A 60 -21.74 0.43 -9.35
CA GLY A 60 -22.55 0.52 -10.58
C GLY A 60 -21.75 0.17 -11.85
N GLU A 61 -22.44 -0.09 -12.96
CA GLU A 61 -21.84 -0.48 -14.25
C GLU A 61 -20.70 0.45 -14.68
N ILE A 62 -20.87 1.77 -14.51
CA ILE A 62 -19.87 2.78 -14.86
C ILE A 62 -18.60 2.59 -14.04
N HIS A 63 -18.69 2.31 -12.75
CA HIS A 63 -17.52 2.10 -11.90
C HIS A 63 -16.80 0.80 -12.26
N THR A 64 -17.56 -0.25 -12.57
CA THR A 64 -17.05 -1.54 -13.01
C THR A 64 -16.26 -1.41 -14.30
N GLU A 65 -16.77 -0.68 -15.29
CA GLU A 65 -16.07 -0.40 -16.53
C GLU A 65 -14.77 0.37 -16.32
N LYS A 66 -14.81 1.42 -15.49
CA LYS A 66 -13.64 2.23 -15.12
C LYS A 66 -12.56 1.38 -14.50
N LEU A 67 -12.94 0.59 -13.50
CA LEU A 67 -12.05 -0.28 -12.76
C LEU A 67 -11.44 -1.34 -13.69
N GLY A 68 -12.24 -1.93 -14.58
CA GLY A 68 -11.78 -2.89 -15.58
C GLY A 68 -10.72 -2.30 -16.52
N ASN A 69 -10.93 -1.09 -17.00
CA ASN A 69 -9.97 -0.39 -17.88
C ASN A 69 -8.67 -0.03 -17.13
N PHE A 70 -8.76 0.41 -15.87
CA PHE A 70 -7.60 0.68 -15.03
C PHE A 70 -6.78 -0.60 -14.75
N ILE A 71 -7.46 -1.70 -14.39
CA ILE A 71 -6.84 -3.00 -14.17
C ILE A 71 -6.11 -3.46 -15.43
N ALA A 72 -6.79 -3.43 -16.58
CA ALA A 72 -6.20 -3.83 -17.85
C ALA A 72 -4.94 -3.02 -18.18
N SER A 73 -5.02 -1.71 -18.04
CA SER A 73 -3.87 -0.81 -18.26
C SER A 73 -2.70 -1.12 -17.31
N THR A 74 -2.98 -1.31 -16.03
CA THR A 74 -1.93 -1.50 -15.00
C THR A 74 -1.28 -2.89 -15.10
N LEU A 75 -2.09 -3.95 -15.16
CA LEU A 75 -1.61 -5.34 -15.13
C LEU A 75 -0.97 -5.78 -16.45
N ASN A 76 -1.34 -5.17 -17.55
CA ASN A 76 -0.80 -5.49 -18.86
C ASN A 76 0.44 -4.67 -19.24
N THR A 77 0.85 -3.73 -18.38
CA THR A 77 2.04 -2.91 -18.59
C THR A 77 3.15 -3.18 -17.58
N ASN A 78 2.81 -3.71 -16.40
CA ASN A 78 3.78 -3.90 -15.32
C ASN A 78 3.57 -5.22 -14.57
N PRO A 79 4.65 -5.81 -14.01
CA PRO A 79 4.51 -6.88 -13.03
C PRO A 79 3.70 -6.42 -11.82
N SER A 80 2.89 -7.30 -11.28
CA SER A 80 1.95 -6.98 -10.20
C SER A 80 2.17 -7.85 -8.98
N LEU A 81 2.09 -7.23 -7.81
CA LEU A 81 2.24 -7.90 -6.52
C LEU A 81 0.99 -7.66 -5.66
N PHE A 82 0.27 -8.74 -5.34
CA PHE A 82 -0.90 -8.74 -4.48
C PHE A 82 -0.52 -9.15 -3.07
N ILE A 83 -0.70 -8.25 -2.10
CA ILE A 83 -0.36 -8.46 -0.70
C ILE A 83 -1.61 -8.30 0.16
N GLY A 84 -1.93 -9.34 0.94
CA GLY A 84 -3.07 -9.30 1.88
C GLY A 84 -4.45 -9.29 1.23
N TYR A 85 -4.56 -9.53 -0.07
CA TYR A 85 -5.82 -9.59 -0.80
C TYR A 85 -6.35 -11.03 -0.89
N SER A 86 -7.58 -11.25 -0.46
CA SER A 86 -8.20 -12.59 -0.43
C SER A 86 -8.85 -13.02 -1.73
N GLY A 87 -9.25 -12.06 -2.57
CA GLY A 87 -10.05 -12.30 -3.77
C GLY A 87 -11.48 -12.78 -3.48
N ASN A 88 -12.01 -12.45 -2.29
CA ASN A 88 -13.36 -12.85 -1.90
C ASN A 88 -14.33 -11.69 -2.05
N ALA A 89 -15.48 -11.98 -2.66
CA ALA A 89 -16.72 -11.19 -2.64
C ALA A 89 -16.57 -9.67 -2.88
N ASP A 90 -15.74 -9.29 -3.86
CA ASP A 90 -15.67 -7.90 -4.35
C ASP A 90 -15.79 -7.85 -5.88
N ALA A 91 -16.06 -6.68 -6.41
CA ALA A 91 -16.18 -6.44 -7.85
C ALA A 91 -14.82 -6.46 -8.57
N PHE A 92 -13.72 -6.42 -7.84
CA PHE A 92 -12.37 -6.35 -8.43
C PHE A 92 -11.93 -7.70 -9.00
N PHE A 93 -12.14 -8.81 -8.27
CA PHE A 93 -11.60 -10.09 -8.69
C PHE A 93 -12.19 -10.60 -10.02
N PRO A 94 -13.49 -10.51 -10.28
CA PRO A 94 -14.04 -10.86 -11.60
C PRO A 94 -13.43 -10.04 -12.75
N LEU A 95 -13.19 -8.76 -12.52
CA LEU A 95 -12.53 -7.88 -13.50
C LEU A 95 -11.06 -8.25 -13.70
N LEU A 96 -10.36 -8.61 -12.62
CA LEU A 96 -8.99 -9.13 -12.72
C LEU A 96 -8.95 -10.38 -13.58
N GLU A 97 -9.86 -11.34 -13.35
CA GLU A 97 -9.94 -12.59 -14.12
C GLU A 97 -10.24 -12.34 -15.61
N GLU A 98 -11.10 -11.37 -15.90
CA GLU A 98 -11.48 -10.98 -17.27
C GLU A 98 -10.35 -10.24 -17.99
N LYS A 99 -9.71 -9.30 -17.34
CA LYS A 99 -8.80 -8.33 -17.97
C LYS A 99 -7.33 -8.73 -17.95
N TYR A 100 -6.92 -9.70 -17.11
CA TYR A 100 -5.54 -10.16 -17.07
C TYR A 100 -5.18 -10.95 -18.34
N SER A 101 -4.23 -10.41 -19.11
CA SER A 101 -3.85 -10.95 -20.43
C SER A 101 -2.53 -11.74 -20.45
N GLU A 102 -2.00 -12.12 -19.29
CA GLU A 102 -0.75 -12.90 -19.16
C GLU A 102 0.47 -12.26 -19.87
N GLN A 103 0.55 -10.93 -19.88
CA GLN A 103 1.71 -10.23 -20.45
C GLN A 103 2.83 -10.04 -19.44
N HIS A 104 2.49 -9.87 -18.17
CA HIS A 104 3.44 -9.63 -17.08
C HIS A 104 3.18 -10.57 -15.89
N ARG A 105 4.23 -10.76 -15.08
CA ARG A 105 4.13 -11.60 -13.89
C ARG A 105 3.16 -11.03 -12.87
N LEU A 106 2.38 -11.91 -12.25
CA LEU A 106 1.50 -11.62 -11.14
C LEU A 106 1.92 -12.48 -9.96
N ILE A 107 2.32 -11.84 -8.87
CA ILE A 107 2.73 -12.49 -7.63
C ILE A 107 1.62 -12.29 -6.62
N TRP A 108 1.15 -13.37 -6.01
CA TRP A 108 0.10 -13.37 -5.01
C TRP A 108 0.62 -13.92 -3.68
N THR A 109 0.53 -13.13 -2.62
CA THR A 109 0.94 -13.57 -1.28
C THR A 109 -0.26 -13.98 -0.45
N GLY A 110 -0.10 -14.96 0.43
CA GLY A 110 -1.18 -15.39 1.31
C GLY A 110 -0.77 -16.29 2.45
N LYS A 111 -1.67 -16.40 3.43
CA LYS A 111 -1.46 -17.16 4.67
C LYS A 111 -1.47 -18.69 4.48
N LYS A 112 -2.18 -19.18 3.46
CA LYS A 112 -2.28 -20.62 3.21
C LYS A 112 -0.98 -21.13 2.58
N THR A 113 -0.63 -22.39 2.88
CA THR A 113 0.63 -22.99 2.43
C THR A 113 0.76 -23.06 0.91
N ASN A 114 -0.34 -23.36 0.23
CA ASN A 114 -0.34 -23.52 -1.23
C ASN A 114 -1.70 -23.13 -1.83
N ILE A 115 -1.75 -23.04 -3.16
CA ILE A 115 -2.94 -22.65 -3.92
C ILE A 115 -4.14 -23.57 -3.59
N SER A 116 -3.91 -24.87 -3.38
CA SER A 116 -5.00 -25.82 -3.12
C SER A 116 -5.74 -25.55 -1.81
N ASN A 117 -5.09 -24.89 -0.86
CA ASN A 117 -5.62 -24.59 0.48
C ASN A 117 -6.30 -23.20 0.55
N LEU A 118 -6.31 -22.42 -0.54
CA LEU A 118 -7.03 -21.16 -0.57
C LEU A 118 -8.52 -21.38 -0.33
N GLU A 119 -9.21 -20.36 0.17
CA GLU A 119 -10.66 -20.45 0.44
C GLU A 119 -11.48 -20.15 -0.84
N SER A 120 -11.04 -19.19 -1.65
CA SER A 120 -11.70 -18.82 -2.88
C SER A 120 -11.40 -19.80 -4.02
N GLU A 121 -12.42 -20.50 -4.49
CA GLU A 121 -12.30 -21.40 -5.65
C GLU A 121 -11.99 -20.65 -6.95
N SER A 122 -12.47 -19.42 -7.08
CA SER A 122 -12.20 -18.57 -8.25
C SER A 122 -10.71 -18.21 -8.29
N VAL A 123 -10.13 -17.78 -7.17
CA VAL A 123 -8.69 -17.49 -7.07
C VAL A 123 -7.85 -18.74 -7.36
N LYS A 124 -8.23 -19.91 -6.83
CA LYS A 124 -7.54 -21.17 -7.16
C LYS A 124 -7.51 -21.45 -8.65
N LYS A 125 -8.68 -21.34 -9.29
CA LYS A 125 -8.80 -21.59 -10.75
C LYS A 125 -7.97 -20.58 -11.53
N PHE A 126 -8.05 -19.31 -11.19
CA PHE A 126 -7.29 -18.24 -11.83
C PHE A 126 -5.77 -18.48 -11.75
N LEU A 127 -5.24 -18.73 -10.56
CA LEU A 127 -3.81 -18.96 -10.36
C LEU A 127 -3.31 -20.24 -11.04
N LYS A 128 -4.14 -21.31 -11.08
CA LYS A 128 -3.79 -22.55 -11.79
C LYS A 128 -3.83 -22.39 -13.32
N LYS A 129 -4.82 -21.67 -13.83
CA LYS A 129 -4.96 -21.42 -15.26
C LYS A 129 -3.78 -20.66 -15.82
N ASN A 130 -3.32 -19.66 -15.09
CA ASN A 130 -2.28 -18.71 -15.51
C ASN A 130 -0.90 -19.06 -14.90
N SER A 131 -0.63 -20.33 -14.61
CA SER A 131 0.54 -20.78 -13.82
C SER A 131 1.91 -20.45 -14.40
N ASN A 132 1.98 -20.09 -15.68
CA ASN A 132 3.24 -19.68 -16.31
C ASN A 132 3.72 -18.31 -15.84
N LEU A 133 2.80 -17.40 -15.52
CA LEU A 133 3.10 -16.02 -15.14
C LEU A 133 2.57 -15.67 -13.75
N THR A 134 1.68 -16.48 -13.16
CA THR A 134 1.20 -16.29 -11.81
C THR A 134 2.03 -17.11 -10.83
N HIS A 135 2.46 -16.49 -9.74
CA HIS A 135 3.21 -17.14 -8.67
C HIS A 135 2.52 -16.90 -7.34
N TYR A 136 2.34 -17.98 -6.56
CA TYR A 136 1.78 -17.89 -5.22
C TYR A 136 2.87 -18.09 -4.16
N ILE A 137 3.00 -17.12 -3.25
CA ILE A 137 3.87 -17.18 -2.09
C ILE A 137 3.00 -17.42 -0.87
N GLY A 138 3.03 -18.66 -0.37
CA GLY A 138 2.24 -19.10 0.78
C GLY A 138 2.96 -18.94 2.13
N ASN A 139 2.24 -19.28 3.21
CA ASN A 139 2.72 -19.20 4.60
C ASN A 139 3.22 -17.81 5.00
N THR A 140 2.66 -16.75 4.43
CA THR A 140 3.17 -15.43 4.72
C THR A 140 2.04 -14.46 5.09
N TYR A 141 2.29 -13.65 6.11
CA TYR A 141 1.49 -12.48 6.45
C TYR A 141 2.02 -11.27 5.69
N ALA A 142 1.17 -10.28 5.48
CA ALA A 142 1.51 -9.11 4.69
C ALA A 142 2.67 -8.30 5.29
N ASP A 143 2.65 -8.12 6.60
CA ASP A 143 3.69 -7.43 7.38
C ASP A 143 5.04 -8.17 7.34
N ASP A 144 5.04 -9.49 7.60
CA ASP A 144 6.24 -10.32 7.52
C ASP A 144 6.84 -10.31 6.13
N PHE A 145 5.98 -10.42 5.09
CA PHE A 145 6.41 -10.37 3.71
C PHE A 145 7.08 -9.02 3.37
N LEU A 146 6.46 -7.91 3.76
CA LEU A 146 6.99 -6.57 3.49
C LEU A 146 8.32 -6.32 4.22
N ILE A 147 8.43 -6.78 5.47
CA ILE A 147 9.68 -6.69 6.24
C ILE A 147 10.78 -7.51 5.56
N GLN A 148 10.47 -8.75 5.17
CA GLN A 148 11.45 -9.60 4.49
C GLN A 148 11.86 -9.02 3.14
N LEU A 149 10.92 -8.55 2.35
CA LEU A 149 11.19 -7.89 1.07
C LEU A 149 12.07 -6.66 1.25
N ALA A 150 11.79 -5.81 2.25
CA ALA A 150 12.59 -4.63 2.53
C ALA A 150 14.03 -4.97 2.96
N LYS A 151 14.23 -6.10 3.67
CA LYS A 151 15.56 -6.61 4.00
C LYS A 151 16.31 -7.09 2.78
N GLU A 152 15.68 -7.91 1.93
CA GLU A 152 16.30 -8.45 0.71
C GLU A 152 16.64 -7.34 -0.31
N LEU A 153 15.84 -6.28 -0.35
CA LEU A 153 16.08 -5.12 -1.20
C LEU A 153 17.03 -4.08 -0.57
N GLU A 154 17.52 -4.33 0.65
CA GLU A 154 18.39 -3.42 1.41
C GLU A 154 17.82 -2.00 1.52
N CYS A 155 16.46 -1.89 1.60
CA CYS A 155 15.76 -0.60 1.63
C CYS A 155 16.10 0.23 2.87
N PHE A 156 16.48 -0.43 3.98
CA PHE A 156 16.78 0.21 5.26
C PHE A 156 17.98 -0.45 5.93
N PRO A 157 18.70 0.29 6.80
CA PRO A 157 19.77 -0.29 7.59
C PRO A 157 19.30 -1.49 8.43
N PRO A 158 20.11 -2.56 8.56
CA PRO A 158 19.76 -3.77 9.30
C PRO A 158 19.35 -3.50 10.75
N GLU A 159 19.88 -2.46 11.37
CA GLU A 159 19.59 -2.04 12.74
C GLU A 159 18.13 -1.65 12.92
N LEU A 160 17.50 -1.07 11.90
CA LEU A 160 16.07 -0.73 11.93
C LEU A 160 15.20 -1.97 12.17
N PHE A 161 15.57 -3.11 11.59
CA PHE A 161 14.81 -4.36 11.73
C PHE A 161 15.14 -5.11 13.01
N SER A 162 16.40 -5.05 13.47
CA SER A 162 16.85 -5.77 14.66
C SER A 162 16.50 -5.07 15.97
N ASN A 163 16.59 -3.74 15.99
CA ASN A 163 16.26 -2.92 17.17
C ASN A 163 15.80 -1.51 16.76
N PRO A 164 14.53 -1.36 16.33
CA PRO A 164 14.01 -0.10 15.81
C PRO A 164 14.07 1.06 16.82
N TYR A 165 13.91 0.78 18.12
CA TYR A 165 14.00 1.82 19.15
C TYR A 165 15.41 2.34 19.33
N LYS A 166 16.40 1.45 19.31
CA LYS A 166 17.83 1.86 19.38
C LYS A 166 18.20 2.66 18.14
N PHE A 167 17.80 2.20 16.97
CA PHE A 167 18.03 2.91 15.72
C PHE A 167 17.41 4.32 15.75
N LEU A 168 16.15 4.44 16.16
CA LEU A 168 15.47 5.73 16.26
C LEU A 168 16.17 6.67 17.25
N ASN A 169 16.55 6.18 18.43
CA ASN A 169 17.27 6.98 19.42
C ASN A 169 18.62 7.48 18.86
N GLN A 170 19.37 6.64 18.17
CA GLN A 170 20.62 7.05 17.52
C GLN A 170 20.38 8.14 16.48
N GLN A 171 19.32 8.02 15.67
CA GLN A 171 18.98 9.07 14.69
C GLN A 171 18.60 10.38 15.38
N LEU A 172 17.85 10.34 16.48
CA LEU A 172 17.47 11.53 17.24
C LEU A 172 18.69 12.21 17.90
N GLU A 173 19.70 11.43 18.33
CA GLU A 173 20.95 11.97 18.87
C GLU A 173 21.78 12.70 17.81
N THR A 174 21.65 12.34 16.52
CA THR A 174 22.32 13.01 15.41
C THR A 174 21.67 14.32 14.98
N VAL A 175 20.43 14.56 15.40
CA VAL A 175 19.70 15.79 15.08
C VAL A 175 20.35 16.94 15.84
N GLN A 176 21.11 17.75 15.13
CA GLN A 176 21.66 18.99 15.71
C GLN A 176 20.53 19.99 15.92
N PRO A 177 20.46 20.64 17.09
CA PRO A 177 19.53 21.75 17.26
C PRO A 177 19.84 22.82 16.22
N TYR A 178 18.80 23.33 15.57
CA TYR A 178 18.95 24.43 14.62
C TYR A 178 19.69 25.58 15.34
N PRO A 179 20.78 26.12 14.75
CA PRO A 179 21.54 27.18 15.39
C PRO A 179 20.65 28.43 15.46
N LEU A 180 20.03 28.60 16.60
CA LEU A 180 19.25 29.79 16.92
C LEU A 180 20.29 30.80 17.35
N GLY A 181 20.40 31.91 16.61
CA GLY A 181 21.34 32.99 16.95
C GLY A 181 21.15 33.48 18.36
N ASP A 182 22.22 33.93 18.95
CA ASP A 182 22.25 34.44 20.32
C ASP A 182 21.10 35.45 20.57
N GLY A 183 20.18 35.11 21.45
CA GLY A 183 19.09 35.98 21.87
C GLY A 183 17.66 35.42 21.77
N LEU A 184 17.47 34.17 21.35
CA LEU A 184 16.15 33.57 21.25
C LEU A 184 15.94 32.44 22.29
N ASP A 185 16.01 32.76 23.57
CA ASP A 185 15.66 31.85 24.69
C ASP A 185 14.22 31.29 24.59
N ILE A 186 13.34 31.97 23.83
CA ILE A 186 11.97 31.54 23.62
C ILE A 186 11.93 30.21 22.83
N LEU A 187 12.89 29.97 21.93
CA LEU A 187 12.90 28.77 21.09
C LEU A 187 13.59 27.57 21.78
N ALA A 188 14.45 27.80 22.79
CA ALA A 188 14.97 26.73 23.62
C ALA A 188 13.82 26.03 24.40
N ASN A 189 12.82 26.79 24.82
CA ASN A 189 11.62 26.26 25.46
C ASN A 189 10.68 25.54 24.48
N LEU A 190 10.68 25.89 23.20
CA LEU A 190 9.93 25.17 22.15
C LEU A 190 10.59 23.83 21.82
N SER A 191 11.92 23.71 21.87
CA SER A 191 12.59 22.42 21.62
C SER A 191 12.27 21.40 22.73
N VAL A 192 12.20 21.81 23.98
CA VAL A 192 11.79 20.94 25.09
C VAL A 192 10.32 20.52 24.96
N ASN A 193 9.46 21.38 24.43
CA ASN A 193 8.06 21.07 24.19
C ASN A 193 7.85 20.19 22.94
N SER A 194 8.69 20.32 21.91
CA SER A 194 8.64 19.44 20.75
C SER A 194 9.06 18.01 21.09
N HIS A 195 10.02 17.80 21.98
CA HIS A 195 10.35 16.49 22.54
C HIS A 195 9.18 15.86 23.32
N ARG A 196 8.40 16.66 24.03
CA ARG A 196 7.16 16.18 24.69
C ARG A 196 6.06 15.88 23.68
N PHE A 197 5.96 16.64 22.61
CA PHE A 197 4.97 16.45 21.55
C PHE A 197 5.27 15.17 20.74
N CYS A 198 6.52 14.91 20.37
CA CYS A 198 6.92 13.67 19.71
C CYS A 198 6.71 12.43 20.60
N ARG A 199 6.94 12.52 21.91
CA ARG A 199 6.63 11.41 22.84
C ARG A 199 5.13 11.11 22.92
N HIS A 200 4.25 12.10 22.75
CA HIS A 200 2.79 11.89 22.77
C HIS A 200 2.25 11.29 21.45
N LEU A 201 2.92 11.52 20.34
CA LEU A 201 2.55 10.93 19.05
C LEU A 201 2.98 9.45 18.91
N LEU A 202 3.98 9.01 19.66
CA LEU A 202 4.49 7.63 19.63
C LEU A 202 3.77 6.70 20.63
N VAL A 203 2.83 7.19 21.43
CA VAL A 203 2.12 6.43 22.49
C VAL A 203 0.62 6.27 22.22
N ARG A 204 0.14 6.63 21.04
CA ARG A 204 -1.27 6.38 20.66
C ARG A 204 -1.37 5.50 19.43
#